data_a88ea3228e0d7de1f1d09acc34d8704f
#
_entry.id   a88ea3228e0d7de1f1d09acc34d8704f
#
_cell.length_a   1.000
_cell.length_b   1.000
_cell.length_c   1.000
_cell.angle_alpha   90.00
_cell.angle_beta   90.00
_cell.angle_gamma   90.00
#
_symmetry.space_group_name_H-M   'P 1'
#
loop_
_entity.id
_entity.type
_entity.pdbx_description
1 polymer ?
#
loop_
_entity_poly.entity_id
_entity_poly.type
_entity_poly.pdbx_seq_one_letter_code
_entity_poly.pdbx_strand_id
1 'polypeptide(L)'
;MNKKAIITLLLVLVATLGRAETIYQNWFKTDTITIKGRIEGYDAEKFGFTTMQCYYEGVFEKGQATQVLEIDVDGKFEKSFVISYPSMNRFYTGNSKVDFNEIPFFVRPGETIEIFVRLNEQGKYECIYNNGSSREVERWLKSRKMMSGQCRALSSFKGKFCDVQAVADNVWHNLMQCVSSVSQQFHYTPFEVQMAQVEAQVQFLSAMMTCADNHDMHSYKEEDGITMPEIADSAEWLAIRDGRNYAALRHIDFDNPLLLSCEAFPRTLNRTEYSPMIHTQLFAPIKNEKGEYERPEFLSTNKKVLENVCQSLRDMFNTDNRNCLMIQLCNYKHMQGLFPSWIQIEETKTNATLQESFRHELSTNCASPKNMFSIYLATFSQPFIRQKAEEFYASRIIQKEQTSPLPLDNSAASIIRRISARHPGRILFVDFWAMWCGNCKYAINKSKQLRAEMAKRNDVKLIFIANEENPENEAYKRYVNEWLADEEIICVNNVDFRRLQELFHFSSIPHYEVFTPDCRRVHDDLISQGYYSLKLLLKRLKEKLK
;
A
#
# COMPACT_ATOMS: atom_id res chain seq x y z
N MET A 1 -35.26 36.08 -3.48
CA MET A 1 -35.05 35.05 -4.52
C MET A 1 -36.40 34.67 -5.13
N ASN A 2 -36.51 34.63 -6.44
CA ASN A 2 -37.76 34.40 -7.17
C ASN A 2 -38.15 32.91 -7.04
N LYS A 3 -39.43 32.60 -6.81
CA LYS A 3 -39.92 31.18 -6.66
C LYS A 3 -39.44 30.24 -7.77
N LYS A 4 -39.30 30.75 -9.01
CA LYS A 4 -38.78 30.00 -10.13
C LYS A 4 -37.30 29.62 -9.93
N ALA A 5 -36.45 30.49 -9.36
CA ALA A 5 -35.04 30.21 -9.08
C ALA A 5 -34.89 29.17 -7.98
N ILE A 6 -35.77 29.15 -6.98
CA ILE A 6 -35.76 28.13 -5.91
C ILE A 6 -36.18 26.76 -6.47
N ILE A 7 -37.19 26.72 -7.35
CA ILE A 7 -37.66 25.47 -7.99
C ILE A 7 -36.57 24.93 -8.94
N THR A 8 -35.89 25.81 -9.69
CA THR A 8 -34.77 25.38 -10.57
C THR A 8 -33.59 24.88 -9.75
N LEU A 9 -33.25 25.53 -8.64
CA LEU A 9 -32.19 25.07 -7.72
C LEU A 9 -32.52 23.72 -7.08
N LEU A 10 -33.79 23.53 -6.65
CA LEU A 10 -34.29 22.26 -6.11
C LEU A 10 -34.30 21.14 -7.17
N LEU A 11 -34.67 21.42 -8.42
CA LEU A 11 -34.67 20.46 -9.50
C LEU A 11 -33.22 20.07 -9.92
N VAL A 12 -32.31 21.02 -9.88
CA VAL A 12 -30.86 20.72 -10.10
C VAL A 12 -30.30 19.90 -8.94
N LEU A 13 -30.66 20.21 -7.69
CA LEU A 13 -30.25 19.43 -6.51
C LEU A 13 -30.81 18.00 -6.55
N VAL A 14 -32.10 17.82 -6.90
CA VAL A 14 -32.70 16.49 -7.03
C VAL A 14 -32.12 15.71 -8.21
N ALA A 15 -31.81 16.37 -9.34
CA ALA A 15 -31.17 15.72 -10.48
C ALA A 15 -29.69 15.34 -10.19
N THR A 16 -28.99 16.11 -9.38
CA THR A 16 -27.62 15.78 -8.93
C THR A 16 -27.61 14.68 -7.88
N LEU A 17 -28.56 14.66 -6.94
CA LEU A 17 -28.72 13.59 -5.96
C LEU A 17 -29.13 12.26 -6.63
N GLY A 18 -30.07 12.27 -7.55
CA GLY A 18 -30.48 11.06 -8.28
C GLY A 18 -29.39 10.51 -9.22
N ARG A 19 -28.50 11.35 -9.77
CA ARG A 19 -27.31 10.91 -10.50
C ARG A 19 -26.21 10.39 -9.57
N ALA A 20 -26.05 10.98 -8.39
CA ALA A 20 -25.11 10.51 -7.38
C ALA A 20 -25.47 9.09 -6.91
N GLU A 21 -26.73 8.80 -6.57
CA GLU A 21 -27.16 7.44 -6.20
C GLU A 21 -26.90 6.41 -7.31
N THR A 22 -27.10 6.77 -8.58
CA THR A 22 -26.88 5.85 -9.72
C THR A 22 -25.38 5.62 -9.97
N ILE A 23 -24.52 6.62 -9.69
CA ILE A 23 -23.05 6.48 -9.80
C ILE A 23 -22.52 5.55 -8.71
N TYR A 24 -23.08 5.59 -7.51
CA TYR A 24 -22.58 4.80 -6.38
C TYR A 24 -23.11 3.36 -6.33
N GLN A 25 -24.24 3.04 -6.96
CA GLN A 25 -24.81 1.67 -6.97
C GLN A 25 -23.88 0.62 -7.60
N ASN A 26 -23.04 1.01 -8.57
CA ASN A 26 -22.08 0.11 -9.25
C ASN A 26 -20.62 0.55 -9.02
N TRP A 27 -20.34 1.30 -7.96
CA TRP A 27 -19.01 1.82 -7.69
C TRP A 27 -17.99 0.71 -7.45
N PHE A 28 -18.37 -0.29 -6.69
CA PHE A 28 -17.54 -1.44 -6.37
C PHE A 28 -17.86 -2.60 -7.30
N LYS A 29 -16.89 -2.94 -8.16
CA LYS A 29 -16.96 -4.09 -9.06
C LYS A 29 -15.54 -4.55 -9.34
N THR A 30 -15.24 -5.82 -9.10
CA THR A 30 -13.94 -6.40 -9.49
C THR A 30 -14.00 -6.80 -10.96
N ASP A 31 -13.18 -6.17 -11.81
CA ASP A 31 -13.13 -6.48 -13.24
C ASP A 31 -11.77 -6.09 -13.84
N THR A 32 -11.46 -6.66 -15.01
CA THR A 32 -10.23 -6.36 -15.75
C THR A 32 -10.39 -5.04 -16.51
N ILE A 33 -9.36 -4.20 -16.42
CA ILE A 33 -9.20 -3.03 -17.26
C ILE A 33 -8.11 -3.28 -18.30
N THR A 34 -8.17 -2.56 -19.43
CA THR A 34 -7.12 -2.55 -20.45
C THR A 34 -6.76 -1.11 -20.80
N ILE A 35 -5.47 -0.80 -20.71
CA ILE A 35 -4.90 0.47 -21.15
C ILE A 35 -4.01 0.18 -22.36
N LYS A 36 -4.34 0.74 -23.52
CA LYS A 36 -3.59 0.54 -24.74
C LYS A 36 -3.36 1.85 -25.48
N GLY A 37 -2.40 1.86 -26.37
CA GLY A 37 -2.12 3.05 -27.15
C GLY A 37 -0.82 3.01 -27.91
N ARG A 38 -0.35 4.22 -28.27
CA ARG A 38 0.88 4.40 -29.04
C ARG A 38 1.56 5.72 -28.71
N ILE A 39 2.90 5.68 -28.69
CA ILE A 39 3.76 6.87 -28.63
C ILE A 39 4.21 7.18 -30.06
N GLU A 40 3.83 8.35 -30.56
CA GLU A 40 4.20 8.80 -31.91
C GLU A 40 5.70 9.15 -31.97
N GLY A 41 6.36 8.68 -33.05
CA GLY A 41 7.80 8.92 -33.23
C GLY A 41 8.67 8.27 -32.15
N TYR A 42 8.17 7.19 -31.53
CA TYR A 42 8.91 6.45 -30.53
C TYR A 42 10.18 5.83 -31.13
N ASP A 43 11.24 5.98 -30.40
CA ASP A 43 12.53 5.33 -30.62
C ASP A 43 13.16 5.09 -29.24
N ALA A 44 13.51 3.85 -28.94
CA ALA A 44 13.96 3.46 -27.59
C ALA A 44 15.26 4.17 -27.16
N GLU A 45 16.18 4.45 -28.10
CA GLU A 45 17.43 5.15 -27.79
C GLU A 45 17.19 6.65 -27.56
N LYS A 46 16.33 7.25 -28.37
CA LYS A 46 15.91 8.66 -28.24
C LYS A 46 15.14 8.90 -26.95
N PHE A 47 14.17 8.05 -26.64
CA PHE A 47 13.35 8.17 -25.43
C PHE A 47 14.09 7.73 -24.17
N GLY A 48 15.00 6.77 -24.26
CA GLY A 48 15.80 6.26 -23.16
C GLY A 48 15.09 5.23 -22.28
N PHE A 49 13.94 4.70 -22.73
CA PHE A 49 13.20 3.65 -22.01
C PHE A 49 12.43 2.74 -22.95
N THR A 50 12.21 1.50 -22.55
CA THR A 50 11.38 0.50 -23.26
C THR A 50 10.23 0.02 -22.41
N THR A 51 10.16 0.44 -21.15
CA THR A 51 9.10 0.10 -20.20
C THR A 51 8.72 1.30 -19.37
N MET A 52 7.46 1.34 -18.96
CA MET A 52 6.96 2.23 -17.92
C MET A 52 6.35 1.38 -16.80
N GLN A 53 6.24 1.91 -15.60
CA GLN A 53 5.64 1.19 -14.48
C GLN A 53 4.47 1.98 -13.90
N CYS A 54 3.45 1.27 -13.48
CA CYS A 54 2.38 1.77 -12.65
C CYS A 54 2.47 1.13 -11.27
N TYR A 55 2.43 1.95 -10.26
CA TYR A 55 2.37 1.50 -8.90
C TYR A 55 0.90 1.44 -8.48
N TYR A 56 0.32 0.26 -8.59
CA TYR A 56 -1.06 0.06 -8.21
C TYR A 56 -1.14 -0.62 -6.84
N GLU A 57 -1.75 0.06 -5.88
CA GLU A 57 -2.09 -0.50 -4.59
C GLU A 57 -3.60 -0.50 -4.44
N GLY A 58 -4.21 -1.68 -4.52
CA GLY A 58 -5.64 -1.83 -4.26
C GLY A 58 -5.93 -1.88 -2.76
N VAL A 59 -7.04 -1.27 -2.34
CA VAL A 59 -7.45 -1.31 -0.92
C VAL A 59 -7.82 -2.73 -0.50
N PHE A 60 -8.37 -3.53 -1.43
CA PHE A 60 -8.87 -4.88 -1.16
C PHE A 60 -7.84 -5.98 -1.43
N GLU A 61 -6.76 -5.67 -2.13
CA GLU A 61 -5.66 -6.58 -2.41
C GLU A 61 -4.63 -6.53 -1.28
N LYS A 62 -3.96 -7.64 -1.03
CA LYS A 62 -2.87 -7.67 -0.06
C LYS A 62 -1.58 -7.21 -0.73
N GLY A 63 -0.98 -6.17 -0.18
CA GLY A 63 0.30 -5.64 -0.60
C GLY A 63 0.20 -4.76 -1.85
N GLN A 64 1.33 -4.26 -2.25
CA GLN A 64 1.47 -3.38 -3.41
C GLN A 64 1.78 -4.20 -4.65
N ALA A 65 1.27 -3.80 -5.79
CA ALA A 65 1.53 -4.48 -7.06
C ALA A 65 2.10 -3.48 -8.08
N THR A 66 3.30 -3.77 -8.56
CA THR A 66 3.87 -3.07 -9.70
C THR A 66 3.28 -3.65 -10.98
N GLN A 67 2.81 -2.80 -11.88
CA GLN A 67 2.38 -3.16 -13.24
C GLN A 67 3.41 -2.61 -14.22
N VAL A 68 3.93 -3.45 -15.11
CA VAL A 68 4.91 -3.04 -16.14
C VAL A 68 4.19 -2.92 -17.48
N LEU A 69 4.33 -1.74 -18.10
CA LEU A 69 3.87 -1.46 -19.45
C LEU A 69 5.07 -1.60 -20.39
N GLU A 70 5.07 -2.63 -21.24
CA GLU A 70 6.06 -2.82 -22.29
C GLU A 70 5.70 -1.95 -23.51
N ILE A 71 6.70 -1.34 -24.14
CA ILE A 71 6.55 -0.52 -25.35
C ILE A 71 7.31 -1.22 -26.46
N ASP A 72 6.60 -1.55 -27.53
CA ASP A 72 7.20 -2.22 -28.68
C ASP A 72 8.00 -1.25 -29.57
N VAL A 73 8.66 -1.79 -30.60
CA VAL A 73 9.51 -1.00 -31.51
C VAL A 73 8.72 0.05 -32.31
N ASP A 74 7.41 -0.15 -32.48
CA ASP A 74 6.51 0.80 -33.14
C ASP A 74 5.91 1.83 -32.19
N GLY A 75 6.30 1.80 -30.91
CA GLY A 75 5.77 2.64 -29.84
C GLY A 75 4.40 2.22 -29.32
N LYS A 76 3.88 1.05 -29.70
CA LYS A 76 2.61 0.54 -29.21
C LYS A 76 2.78 -0.05 -27.80
N PHE A 77 1.73 0.08 -27.01
CA PHE A 77 1.66 -0.52 -25.69
C PHE A 77 0.26 -1.03 -25.37
N GLU A 78 0.19 -2.08 -24.57
CA GLU A 78 -1.04 -2.60 -23.98
C GLU A 78 -0.76 -3.24 -22.63
N LYS A 79 -1.61 -2.93 -21.64
CA LYS A 79 -1.55 -3.54 -20.32
C LYS A 79 -2.95 -3.76 -19.78
N SER A 80 -3.20 -4.98 -19.29
CA SER A 80 -4.44 -5.35 -18.59
C SER A 80 -4.14 -5.77 -17.16
N PHE A 81 -4.98 -5.33 -16.21
CA PHE A 81 -4.93 -5.75 -14.81
C PHE A 81 -6.30 -5.56 -14.14
N VAL A 82 -6.49 -6.19 -12.99
CA VAL A 82 -7.76 -6.17 -12.25
C VAL A 82 -7.81 -5.02 -11.28
N ILE A 83 -8.94 -4.31 -11.23
CA ILE A 83 -9.26 -3.29 -10.23
C ILE A 83 -10.62 -3.58 -9.61
N SER A 84 -10.86 -3.07 -8.40
CA SER A 84 -12.13 -3.29 -7.67
C SER A 84 -13.00 -2.05 -7.52
N TYR A 85 -12.54 -0.91 -8.00
CA TYR A 85 -13.22 0.39 -8.00
C TYR A 85 -12.57 1.33 -9.01
N PRO A 86 -13.23 2.42 -9.46
CA PRO A 86 -12.62 3.40 -10.35
C PRO A 86 -11.32 3.95 -9.79
N SER A 87 -10.27 3.99 -10.61
CA SER A 87 -8.93 4.33 -10.16
C SER A 87 -8.25 5.33 -11.08
N MET A 88 -7.68 6.36 -10.51
CA MET A 88 -6.73 7.24 -11.15
C MET A 88 -5.31 6.78 -10.80
N ASN A 89 -4.49 6.62 -11.82
CA ASN A 89 -3.09 6.29 -11.65
C ASN A 89 -2.28 6.77 -12.88
N ARG A 90 -1.02 6.36 -12.98
CA ARG A 90 -0.15 6.69 -14.12
C ARG A 90 0.87 5.59 -14.34
N PHE A 91 1.21 5.35 -15.59
CA PHE A 91 2.47 4.73 -15.94
C PHE A 91 3.56 5.79 -16.00
N TYR A 92 4.72 5.52 -15.43
CA TYR A 92 5.84 6.46 -15.39
C TYR A 92 7.18 5.77 -15.60
N THR A 93 8.16 6.53 -16.06
CA THR A 93 9.57 6.11 -16.16
C THR A 93 10.48 7.14 -15.49
N GLY A 94 11.56 6.67 -14.86
CA GLY A 94 12.57 7.54 -14.26
C GLY A 94 13.70 7.94 -15.21
N ASN A 95 13.78 7.33 -16.39
CA ASN A 95 14.96 7.36 -17.26
C ASN A 95 14.68 8.02 -18.62
N SER A 96 13.72 8.93 -18.69
CA SER A 96 13.40 9.62 -19.95
C SER A 96 14.50 10.59 -20.35
N LYS A 97 14.89 10.55 -21.64
CA LYS A 97 15.79 11.52 -22.29
C LYS A 97 15.02 12.65 -23.00
N VAL A 98 13.68 12.55 -23.03
CA VAL A 98 12.77 13.54 -23.64
C VAL A 98 11.86 14.13 -22.56
N ASP A 99 11.21 15.25 -22.86
CA ASP A 99 10.22 15.87 -21.94
C ASP A 99 8.88 15.10 -21.93
N PHE A 100 8.97 13.81 -21.63
CA PHE A 100 7.83 12.92 -21.47
C PHE A 100 8.23 11.75 -20.57
N ASN A 101 7.56 11.58 -19.44
CA ASN A 101 7.90 10.56 -18.47
C ASN A 101 6.70 9.86 -17.83
N GLU A 102 5.46 10.22 -18.18
CA GLU A 102 4.28 9.60 -17.60
C GLU A 102 3.07 9.58 -18.53
N ILE A 103 2.22 8.57 -18.34
CA ILE A 103 0.90 8.40 -18.97
C ILE A 103 -0.12 8.33 -17.85
N PRO A 104 -0.72 9.46 -17.42
CA PRO A 104 -1.78 9.45 -16.43
C PRO A 104 -3.08 8.91 -17.02
N PHE A 105 -3.89 8.23 -16.20
CA PHE A 105 -5.17 7.68 -16.60
C PHE A 105 -6.17 7.66 -15.45
N PHE A 106 -7.45 7.69 -15.80
CA PHE A 106 -8.57 7.39 -14.91
C PHE A 106 -9.43 6.33 -15.59
N VAL A 107 -9.76 5.25 -14.90
CA VAL A 107 -10.42 4.08 -15.48
C VAL A 107 -11.40 3.46 -14.50
N ARG A 108 -12.52 2.95 -15.03
CA ARG A 108 -13.51 2.18 -14.26
C ARG A 108 -13.34 0.68 -14.52
N PRO A 109 -13.72 -0.19 -13.56
CA PRO A 109 -13.67 -1.64 -13.76
C PRO A 109 -14.38 -2.09 -15.05
N GLY A 110 -13.72 -2.93 -15.85
CA GLY A 110 -14.23 -3.45 -17.12
C GLY A 110 -13.99 -2.54 -18.34
N GLU A 111 -13.35 -1.39 -18.18
CA GLU A 111 -13.07 -0.48 -19.29
C GLU A 111 -11.80 -0.83 -20.06
N THR A 112 -11.84 -0.54 -21.35
CA THR A 112 -10.65 -0.42 -22.21
C THR A 112 -10.50 1.04 -22.60
N ILE A 113 -9.38 1.65 -22.23
CA ILE A 113 -9.04 3.03 -22.62
C ILE A 113 -7.92 3.04 -23.65
N GLU A 114 -8.00 3.96 -24.60
CA GLU A 114 -7.02 4.14 -25.66
C GLU A 114 -6.38 5.52 -25.56
N ILE A 115 -5.04 5.55 -25.46
CA ILE A 115 -4.25 6.75 -25.21
C ILE A 115 -3.21 6.89 -26.32
N PHE A 116 -3.19 8.05 -27.00
CA PHE A 116 -2.14 8.41 -27.94
C PHE A 116 -1.23 9.44 -27.30
N VAL A 117 0.06 9.22 -27.40
CA VAL A 117 1.08 10.18 -26.99
C VAL A 117 1.69 10.80 -28.24
N ARG A 118 1.55 12.11 -28.42
CA ARG A 118 2.07 12.81 -29.58
C ARG A 118 2.63 14.19 -29.24
N LEU A 119 3.43 14.76 -30.14
CA LEU A 119 3.90 16.13 -30.03
C LEU A 119 2.74 17.09 -30.29
N ASN A 120 2.58 18.08 -29.42
CA ASN A 120 1.70 19.22 -29.66
C ASN A 120 2.40 20.29 -30.52
N GLU A 121 1.70 21.37 -30.86
CA GLU A 121 2.22 22.48 -31.64
C GLU A 121 3.45 23.19 -31.02
N GLN A 122 3.65 23.01 -29.71
CA GLN A 122 4.77 23.58 -28.94
C GLN A 122 5.96 22.60 -28.84
N GLY A 123 5.90 21.44 -29.52
CA GLY A 123 6.97 20.44 -29.48
C GLY A 123 7.07 19.66 -28.19
N LYS A 124 6.00 19.64 -27.36
CA LYS A 124 5.92 18.84 -26.13
C LYS A 124 5.04 17.62 -26.34
N TYR A 125 5.44 16.48 -25.76
CA TYR A 125 4.62 15.29 -25.75
C TYR A 125 3.41 15.46 -24.82
N GLU A 126 2.23 15.08 -25.31
CA GLU A 126 0.99 15.09 -24.54
C GLU A 126 0.17 13.81 -24.76
N CYS A 127 -0.58 13.40 -23.73
CA CYS A 127 -1.54 12.32 -23.82
C CYS A 127 -2.87 12.83 -24.37
N ILE A 128 -3.44 12.09 -25.34
CA ILE A 128 -4.76 12.32 -25.93
C ILE A 128 -5.59 11.07 -25.68
N TYR A 129 -6.73 11.25 -25.06
CA TYR A 129 -7.62 10.17 -24.68
C TYR A 129 -8.75 10.03 -25.72
N ASN A 130 -8.79 8.92 -26.43
CA ASN A 130 -9.80 8.70 -27.48
C ASN A 130 -11.16 8.32 -26.93
N ASN A 131 -11.19 7.60 -25.80
CA ASN A 131 -12.42 7.05 -25.24
C ASN A 131 -12.36 6.91 -23.71
N GLY A 132 -13.47 6.42 -23.15
CA GLY A 132 -13.60 5.99 -21.77
C GLY A 132 -13.48 7.11 -20.73
N SER A 133 -13.34 6.68 -19.49
CA SER A 133 -13.36 7.56 -18.33
C SER A 133 -12.22 8.58 -18.31
N SER A 134 -11.04 8.24 -18.86
CA SER A 134 -9.93 9.19 -18.95
C SER A 134 -10.26 10.40 -19.81
N ARG A 135 -11.05 10.22 -20.89
CA ARG A 135 -11.52 11.34 -21.72
C ARG A 135 -12.51 12.24 -20.99
N GLU A 136 -13.34 11.67 -20.12
CA GLU A 136 -14.31 12.44 -19.32
C GLU A 136 -13.64 13.41 -18.36
N VAL A 137 -12.39 13.12 -17.93
CA VAL A 137 -11.63 13.89 -16.95
C VAL A 137 -10.28 14.38 -17.50
N GLU A 138 -10.18 14.51 -18.82
CA GLU A 138 -8.91 14.83 -19.50
C GLU A 138 -8.27 16.13 -19.04
N ARG A 139 -9.05 17.20 -18.84
CA ARG A 139 -8.54 18.50 -18.39
C ARG A 139 -7.94 18.41 -17.00
N TRP A 140 -8.62 17.70 -16.10
CA TRP A 140 -8.12 17.44 -14.76
C TRP A 140 -6.83 16.61 -14.80
N LEU A 141 -6.77 15.51 -15.56
CA LEU A 141 -5.57 14.69 -15.70
C LEU A 141 -4.35 15.50 -16.17
N LYS A 142 -4.55 16.43 -17.12
CA LYS A 142 -3.48 17.28 -17.67
C LYS A 142 -3.01 18.38 -16.72
N SER A 143 -3.89 18.90 -15.84
CA SER A 143 -3.60 20.07 -15.01
C SER A 143 -3.50 19.79 -13.50
N ARG A 144 -3.83 18.58 -13.04
CA ARG A 144 -3.88 18.21 -11.61
C ARG A 144 -2.59 18.52 -10.83
N LYS A 145 -1.43 18.43 -11.48
CA LYS A 145 -0.14 18.73 -10.83
C LYS A 145 -0.03 20.18 -10.35
N MET A 146 -0.80 21.12 -10.92
CA MET A 146 -0.82 22.51 -10.49
C MET A 146 -1.37 22.69 -9.07
N MET A 147 -2.11 21.71 -8.56
CA MET A 147 -2.64 21.68 -7.18
C MET A 147 -1.66 21.05 -6.18
N SER A 148 -0.51 20.58 -6.64
CA SER A 148 0.47 19.91 -5.76
C SER A 148 1.18 20.88 -4.82
N GLY A 149 1.61 20.37 -3.64
CA GLY A 149 2.42 21.11 -2.68
C GLY A 149 1.66 22.07 -1.76
N GLN A 150 0.35 22.27 -1.96
CA GLN A 150 -0.47 23.19 -1.17
C GLN A 150 -0.53 22.82 0.32
N CYS A 151 -0.40 21.53 0.64
CA CYS A 151 -0.49 21.03 2.01
C CYS A 151 0.85 21.00 2.77
N ARG A 152 1.94 21.53 2.18
CA ARG A 152 3.29 21.47 2.79
C ARG A 152 3.34 22.13 4.17
N ALA A 153 2.70 23.28 4.36
CA ALA A 153 2.69 23.98 5.63
C ALA A 153 2.11 23.12 6.77
N LEU A 154 1.08 22.32 6.48
CA LEU A 154 0.49 21.39 7.44
C LEU A 154 1.40 20.18 7.71
N SER A 155 1.87 19.48 6.67
CA SER A 155 2.70 18.30 6.82
C SER A 155 4.06 18.57 7.47
N SER A 156 4.58 19.81 7.41
CA SER A 156 5.85 20.23 8.01
C SER A 156 5.68 21.12 9.23
N PHE A 157 4.48 21.21 9.81
CA PHE A 157 4.20 22.00 11.01
C PHE A 157 5.09 21.57 12.17
N LYS A 158 5.62 22.55 12.94
CA LYS A 158 6.59 22.35 14.03
C LYS A 158 6.12 22.91 15.38
N GLY A 159 4.92 23.53 15.41
CA GLY A 159 4.32 23.99 16.67
C GLY A 159 3.80 22.84 17.53
N LYS A 160 3.12 23.11 18.63
CA LYS A 160 2.46 22.08 19.42
C LYS A 160 1.26 21.51 18.65
N PHE A 161 1.03 20.21 18.72
CA PHE A 161 -0.05 19.58 17.97
C PHE A 161 -1.44 20.12 18.35
N CYS A 162 -1.64 20.55 19.59
CA CYS A 162 -2.88 21.21 20.00
C CYS A 162 -3.16 22.55 19.27
N ASP A 163 -2.16 23.16 18.64
CA ASP A 163 -2.29 24.43 17.91
C ASP A 163 -2.41 24.22 16.39
N VAL A 164 -2.46 22.96 15.92
CA VAL A 164 -2.46 22.61 14.49
C VAL A 164 -3.69 23.12 13.74
N GLN A 165 -4.82 23.27 14.44
CA GLN A 165 -6.13 23.58 13.85
C GLN A 165 -6.11 24.85 12.96
N ALA A 166 -5.51 25.94 13.45
CA ALA A 166 -5.46 27.21 12.69
C ALA A 166 -4.65 27.09 11.39
N VAL A 167 -3.55 26.32 11.42
CA VAL A 167 -2.74 26.04 10.22
C VAL A 167 -3.52 25.14 9.27
N ALA A 168 -4.18 24.13 9.77
CA ALA A 168 -4.98 23.21 8.97
C ALA A 168 -6.15 23.93 8.26
N ASP A 169 -6.91 24.77 8.98
CA ASP A 169 -8.02 25.53 8.38
C ASP A 169 -7.52 26.51 7.29
N ASN A 170 -6.37 27.16 7.50
CA ASN A 170 -5.77 28.04 6.48
C ASN A 170 -5.29 27.25 5.26
N VAL A 171 -4.65 26.11 5.45
CA VAL A 171 -4.21 25.22 4.36
C VAL A 171 -5.42 24.73 3.57
N TRP A 172 -6.49 24.32 4.23
CA TRP A 172 -7.74 23.90 3.58
C TRP A 172 -8.32 25.03 2.71
N HIS A 173 -8.41 26.25 3.27
CA HIS A 173 -8.92 27.41 2.52
C HIS A 173 -8.09 27.67 1.25
N ASN A 174 -6.76 27.72 1.36
CA ASN A 174 -5.86 27.95 0.23
C ASN A 174 -5.96 26.83 -0.82
N LEU A 175 -6.09 25.59 -0.37
CA LEU A 175 -6.25 24.43 -1.24
C LEU A 175 -7.55 24.51 -2.04
N MET A 176 -8.67 24.89 -1.42
CA MET A 176 -9.96 25.07 -2.10
C MET A 176 -9.94 26.27 -3.07
N GLN A 177 -9.25 27.34 -2.74
CA GLN A 177 -9.03 28.46 -3.68
C GLN A 177 -8.20 28.00 -4.89
N CYS A 178 -7.16 27.20 -4.68
CA CYS A 178 -6.36 26.63 -5.77
C CYS A 178 -7.22 25.73 -6.67
N VAL A 179 -8.02 24.82 -6.10
CA VAL A 179 -8.98 23.99 -6.85
C VAL A 179 -9.91 24.86 -7.71
N SER A 180 -10.51 25.91 -7.13
CA SER A 180 -11.40 26.82 -7.84
C SER A 180 -10.69 27.51 -9.00
N SER A 181 -9.49 28.05 -8.75
CA SER A 181 -8.71 28.78 -9.76
C SER A 181 -8.30 27.88 -10.93
N VAL A 182 -7.80 26.68 -10.65
CA VAL A 182 -7.41 25.71 -11.68
C VAL A 182 -8.64 25.25 -12.46
N SER A 183 -9.76 24.97 -11.77
CA SER A 183 -11.01 24.56 -12.41
C SER A 183 -11.56 25.61 -13.38
N GLN A 184 -11.46 26.88 -13.03
CA GLN A 184 -11.86 28.00 -13.89
C GLN A 184 -10.90 28.16 -15.07
N GLN A 185 -9.59 28.13 -14.83
CA GLN A 185 -8.56 28.29 -15.85
C GLN A 185 -8.66 27.23 -16.94
N PHE A 186 -8.94 25.97 -16.57
CA PHE A 186 -9.02 24.85 -17.50
C PHE A 186 -10.44 24.46 -17.89
N HIS A 187 -11.43 25.23 -17.47
CA HIS A 187 -12.85 25.00 -17.79
C HIS A 187 -13.31 23.60 -17.45
N TYR A 188 -13.07 23.16 -16.21
CA TYR A 188 -13.46 21.84 -15.74
C TYR A 188 -14.96 21.58 -15.85
N THR A 189 -15.33 20.37 -16.25
CA THR A 189 -16.69 19.87 -16.12
C THR A 189 -17.07 19.71 -14.64
N PRO A 190 -18.35 19.60 -14.29
CA PRO A 190 -18.75 19.32 -12.90
C PRO A 190 -18.08 18.08 -12.31
N PHE A 191 -17.87 17.03 -13.10
CA PHE A 191 -17.21 15.81 -12.64
C PHE A 191 -15.70 16.03 -12.42
N GLU A 192 -15.02 16.77 -13.31
CA GLU A 192 -13.61 17.15 -13.13
C GLU A 192 -13.41 18.01 -11.87
N VAL A 193 -14.37 18.91 -11.56
CA VAL A 193 -14.35 19.67 -10.30
C VAL A 193 -14.46 18.74 -9.10
N GLN A 194 -15.37 17.74 -9.13
CA GLN A 194 -15.49 16.76 -8.06
C GLN A 194 -14.19 15.97 -7.88
N MET A 195 -13.56 15.52 -8.96
CA MET A 195 -12.28 14.80 -8.90
C MET A 195 -11.17 15.67 -8.29
N ALA A 196 -11.09 16.94 -8.67
CA ALA A 196 -10.13 17.89 -8.10
C ALA A 196 -10.38 18.13 -6.59
N GLN A 197 -11.64 18.27 -6.18
CA GLN A 197 -12.02 18.42 -4.77
C GLN A 197 -11.66 17.19 -3.95
N VAL A 198 -11.93 15.99 -4.47
CA VAL A 198 -11.63 14.73 -3.80
C VAL A 198 -10.13 14.49 -3.70
N GLU A 199 -9.36 14.80 -4.76
CA GLU A 199 -7.89 14.75 -4.70
C GLU A 199 -7.35 15.71 -3.63
N ALA A 200 -7.92 16.91 -3.52
CA ALA A 200 -7.58 17.87 -2.48
C ALA A 200 -7.89 17.33 -1.07
N GLN A 201 -9.04 16.68 -0.87
CA GLN A 201 -9.39 16.04 0.39
C GLN A 201 -8.38 14.95 0.79
N VAL A 202 -7.97 14.09 -0.16
CA VAL A 202 -6.96 13.05 0.09
C VAL A 202 -5.59 13.65 0.41
N GLN A 203 -5.16 14.70 -0.31
CA GLN A 203 -3.91 15.41 -0.01
C GLN A 203 -3.94 16.05 1.39
N PHE A 204 -5.06 16.65 1.77
CA PHE A 204 -5.23 17.27 3.08
C PHE A 204 -5.20 16.23 4.21
N LEU A 205 -5.93 15.12 4.07
CA LEU A 205 -5.88 14.00 5.01
C LEU A 205 -4.46 13.45 5.16
N SER A 206 -3.78 13.22 4.03
CA SER A 206 -2.39 12.73 4.02
C SER A 206 -1.44 13.67 4.75
N ALA A 207 -1.61 14.99 4.60
CA ALA A 207 -0.80 15.99 5.27
C ALA A 207 -1.06 16.03 6.78
N MET A 208 -2.33 15.89 7.19
CA MET A 208 -2.71 15.84 8.62
C MET A 208 -2.14 14.59 9.29
N MET A 209 -2.24 13.42 8.65
CA MET A 209 -1.64 12.18 9.18
C MET A 209 -0.11 12.28 9.25
N THR A 210 0.52 12.86 8.22
CA THR A 210 1.99 13.10 8.24
C THR A 210 2.39 14.07 9.37
N CYS A 211 1.57 15.08 9.63
CA CYS A 211 1.80 15.99 10.76
C CYS A 211 1.73 15.25 12.09
N ALA A 212 0.71 14.42 12.30
CA ALA A 212 0.56 13.61 13.51
C ALA A 212 1.74 12.66 13.71
N ASP A 213 2.15 11.93 12.66
CA ASP A 213 3.30 11.03 12.70
C ASP A 213 4.61 11.76 13.06
N ASN A 214 4.82 12.96 12.53
CA ASN A 214 6.01 13.77 12.81
C ASN A 214 6.06 14.30 14.26
N HIS A 215 4.92 14.40 14.94
CA HIS A 215 4.81 14.81 16.33
C HIS A 215 4.85 13.63 17.31
N ASP A 216 4.64 12.40 16.83
CA ASP A 216 4.68 11.20 17.66
C ASP A 216 6.13 10.75 17.93
N MET A 217 6.91 11.69 18.50
CA MET A 217 8.32 11.47 18.83
C MET A 217 8.43 10.81 20.20
N HIS A 218 8.75 9.51 20.18
CA HIS A 218 9.07 8.75 21.40
C HIS A 218 10.17 7.74 21.10
N SER A 219 10.95 7.40 22.12
CA SER A 219 11.87 6.27 22.11
C SER A 219 11.15 5.02 22.62
N TYR A 220 11.80 3.87 22.46
CA TYR A 220 11.30 2.61 22.98
C TYR A 220 12.28 2.05 23.99
N LYS A 221 11.75 1.50 25.09
CA LYS A 221 12.49 0.70 26.06
C LYS A 221 11.93 -0.71 26.09
N GLU A 222 12.77 -1.66 26.45
CA GLU A 222 12.36 -3.04 26.68
C GLU A 222 12.11 -3.23 28.19
N GLU A 223 10.93 -3.74 28.54
CA GLU A 223 10.54 -4.06 29.91
C GLU A 223 9.87 -5.44 29.91
N ASP A 224 10.41 -6.40 30.66
CA ASP A 224 9.93 -7.78 30.73
C ASP A 224 9.80 -8.48 29.35
N GLY A 225 10.71 -8.17 28.40
CA GLY A 225 10.69 -8.71 27.04
C GLY A 225 9.63 -8.08 26.13
N ILE A 226 9.00 -6.98 26.56
CA ILE A 226 8.01 -6.23 25.80
C ILE A 226 8.55 -4.83 25.50
N THR A 227 8.45 -4.42 24.24
CA THR A 227 8.82 -3.08 23.81
C THR A 227 7.75 -2.07 24.24
N MET A 228 8.12 -1.12 25.09
CA MET A 228 7.24 -0.06 25.61
C MET A 228 7.67 1.30 25.07
N PRO A 229 6.73 2.21 24.75
CA PRO A 229 7.08 3.58 24.41
C PRO A 229 7.61 4.33 25.64
N GLU A 230 8.71 5.06 25.46
CA GLU A 230 9.24 5.99 26.45
C GLU A 230 8.86 7.41 26.05
N ILE A 231 7.90 7.98 26.78
CA ILE A 231 7.25 9.24 26.43
C ILE A 231 8.05 10.40 27.03
N ALA A 232 8.71 11.20 26.17
CA ALA A 232 9.49 12.37 26.59
C ALA A 232 8.60 13.58 26.93
N ASP A 233 7.52 13.81 26.15
CA ASP A 233 6.53 14.88 26.39
C ASP A 233 5.12 14.27 26.46
N SER A 234 4.62 14.13 27.70
CA SER A 234 3.29 13.56 27.93
C SER A 234 2.14 14.44 27.44
N ALA A 235 2.33 15.75 27.38
CA ALA A 235 1.29 16.68 26.91
C ALA A 235 1.15 16.57 25.39
N GLU A 236 2.25 16.50 24.64
CA GLU A 236 2.25 16.30 23.20
C GLU A 236 1.73 14.90 22.84
N TRP A 237 2.17 13.87 23.58
CA TRP A 237 1.66 12.51 23.43
C TRP A 237 0.14 12.43 23.53
N LEU A 238 -0.45 13.11 24.53
CA LEU A 238 -1.90 13.16 24.73
C LEU A 238 -2.59 13.99 23.63
N ALA A 239 -1.98 15.12 23.24
CA ALA A 239 -2.55 15.99 22.22
C ALA A 239 -2.71 15.28 20.86
N ILE A 240 -1.72 14.47 20.45
CA ILE A 240 -1.78 13.69 19.20
C ILE A 240 -2.89 12.61 19.25
N ARG A 241 -3.27 12.16 20.43
CA ARG A 241 -4.28 11.11 20.67
C ARG A 241 -5.67 11.66 21.04
N ASP A 242 -5.83 12.98 21.00
CA ASP A 242 -7.11 13.65 21.24
C ASP A 242 -7.79 14.00 19.91
N GLY A 243 -8.93 13.35 19.60
CA GLY A 243 -9.70 13.57 18.38
C GLY A 243 -10.09 15.03 18.13
N ARG A 244 -10.20 15.87 19.19
CA ARG A 244 -10.50 17.29 19.05
C ARG A 244 -9.46 18.07 18.25
N ASN A 245 -8.21 17.63 18.26
CA ASN A 245 -7.13 18.26 17.51
C ASN A 245 -7.14 17.90 16.01
N TYR A 246 -8.02 17.00 15.60
CA TYR A 246 -8.28 16.65 14.19
C TYR A 246 -9.54 17.31 13.62
N ALA A 247 -10.11 18.30 14.31
CA ALA A 247 -11.39 18.92 13.93
C ALA A 247 -11.39 19.56 12.52
N ALA A 248 -10.20 19.89 11.94
CA ALA A 248 -10.10 20.33 10.55
C ALA A 248 -10.52 19.24 9.55
N LEU A 249 -10.49 17.96 9.92
CA LEU A 249 -10.93 16.86 9.07
C LEU A 249 -12.45 16.85 8.80
N ARG A 250 -13.26 17.67 9.51
CA ARG A 250 -14.68 17.90 9.22
C ARG A 250 -14.97 18.34 7.79
N HIS A 251 -13.97 18.83 7.08
CA HIS A 251 -14.07 19.28 5.68
C HIS A 251 -14.09 18.11 4.68
N ILE A 252 -13.80 16.89 5.12
CA ILE A 252 -13.72 15.70 4.28
C ILE A 252 -15.01 14.90 4.42
N ASP A 253 -15.59 14.52 3.28
CA ASP A 253 -16.69 13.57 3.25
C ASP A 253 -16.13 12.13 3.23
N PHE A 254 -16.02 11.53 4.42
CA PHE A 254 -15.47 10.19 4.62
C PHE A 254 -16.39 9.05 4.16
N ASP A 255 -17.61 9.36 3.73
CA ASP A 255 -18.54 8.42 3.11
C ASP A 255 -18.50 8.47 1.57
N ASN A 256 -17.75 9.41 1.00
CA ASN A 256 -17.61 9.56 -0.44
C ASN A 256 -16.67 8.50 -1.04
N PRO A 257 -17.18 7.53 -1.82
CA PRO A 257 -16.34 6.48 -2.41
C PRO A 257 -15.38 7.01 -3.50
N LEU A 258 -15.57 8.23 -4.01
CA LEU A 258 -14.62 8.89 -4.92
C LEU A 258 -13.22 9.05 -4.31
N LEU A 259 -13.08 9.10 -2.98
CA LEU A 259 -11.79 9.14 -2.29
C LEU A 259 -10.87 7.99 -2.73
N LEU A 260 -11.43 6.78 -2.91
CA LEU A 260 -10.68 5.60 -3.32
C LEU A 260 -10.06 5.75 -4.71
N SER A 261 -10.65 6.60 -5.57
CA SER A 261 -10.15 6.81 -6.93
C SER A 261 -8.80 7.52 -7.00
N CYS A 262 -8.38 8.19 -5.94
CA CYS A 262 -7.13 8.94 -5.94
C CYS A 262 -5.92 8.03 -5.80
N GLU A 263 -4.88 8.25 -6.62
CA GLU A 263 -3.59 7.53 -6.57
C GLU A 263 -2.99 7.48 -5.16
N ALA A 264 -3.12 8.57 -4.40
CA ALA A 264 -2.56 8.67 -3.05
C ALA A 264 -3.42 8.02 -1.96
N PHE A 265 -4.67 7.64 -2.26
CA PHE A 265 -5.62 7.19 -1.25
C PHE A 265 -5.17 5.93 -0.48
N PRO A 266 -4.67 4.85 -1.10
CA PRO A 266 -4.28 3.66 -0.35
C PRO A 266 -3.16 3.92 0.67
N ARG A 267 -2.19 4.76 0.30
CA ARG A 267 -1.13 5.19 1.22
C ARG A 267 -1.66 6.07 2.34
N THR A 268 -2.61 6.95 2.02
CA THR A 268 -3.26 7.82 3.00
C THR A 268 -4.11 6.99 3.97
N LEU A 269 -4.83 5.99 3.47
CA LEU A 269 -5.58 5.03 4.29
C LEU A 269 -4.64 4.28 5.25
N ASN A 270 -3.51 3.78 4.77
CA ASN A 270 -2.51 3.10 5.60
C ASN A 270 -2.01 4.01 6.74
N ARG A 271 -1.67 5.26 6.46
CA ARG A 271 -1.28 6.22 7.52
C ARG A 271 -2.40 6.51 8.51
N THR A 272 -3.65 6.50 8.05
CA THR A 272 -4.81 6.75 8.91
C THR A 272 -5.08 5.57 9.84
N GLU A 273 -5.03 4.35 9.30
CA GLU A 273 -5.29 3.13 10.07
C GLU A 273 -4.21 2.86 11.15
N TYR A 274 -2.98 3.32 10.90
CA TYR A 274 -1.84 3.22 11.83
C TYR A 274 -1.46 4.57 12.44
N SER A 275 -2.31 5.58 12.36
CA SER A 275 -2.06 6.86 13.03
C SER A 275 -1.79 6.66 14.53
N PRO A 276 -1.01 7.54 15.19
CA PRO A 276 -0.64 7.38 16.59
C PRO A 276 -1.83 7.11 17.51
N MET A 277 -2.97 7.75 17.23
CA MET A 277 -4.22 7.58 17.98
C MET A 277 -4.77 6.15 17.88
N ILE A 278 -4.71 5.54 16.69
CA ILE A 278 -5.24 4.19 16.43
C ILE A 278 -4.22 3.13 16.83
N HIS A 279 -2.94 3.34 16.49
CA HIS A 279 -1.86 2.44 16.83
C HIS A 279 -1.80 2.15 18.34
N THR A 280 -1.97 3.18 19.16
CA THR A 280 -2.01 3.03 20.62
C THR A 280 -3.14 2.12 21.08
N GLN A 281 -4.33 2.23 20.49
CA GLN A 281 -5.48 1.36 20.84
C GLN A 281 -5.25 -0.10 20.47
N LEU A 282 -4.57 -0.34 19.33
CA LEU A 282 -4.37 -1.69 18.81
C LEU A 282 -3.17 -2.40 19.44
N PHE A 283 -2.08 -1.70 19.72
CA PHE A 283 -0.78 -2.33 19.97
C PHE A 283 -0.14 -1.97 21.32
N ALA A 284 -0.60 -0.90 21.98
CA ALA A 284 -0.01 -0.55 23.27
C ALA A 284 -0.26 -1.67 24.31
N PRO A 285 0.79 -2.24 24.93
CA PRO A 285 0.63 -3.29 25.92
C PRO A 285 -0.20 -2.81 27.12
N ILE A 286 -1.10 -3.67 27.60
CA ILE A 286 -1.91 -3.44 28.79
C ILE A 286 -1.52 -4.42 29.91
N LYS A 287 -1.63 -4.01 31.16
CA LYS A 287 -1.45 -4.92 32.30
C LYS A 287 -2.78 -5.60 32.62
N ASN A 288 -2.75 -6.94 32.72
CA ASN A 288 -3.87 -7.72 33.19
C ASN A 288 -4.00 -7.67 34.74
N GLU A 289 -5.01 -8.33 35.29
CA GLU A 289 -5.26 -8.39 36.73
C GLU A 289 -4.09 -9.00 37.54
N LYS A 290 -3.23 -9.80 36.88
CA LYS A 290 -2.04 -10.40 37.50
C LYS A 290 -0.79 -9.52 37.41
N GLY A 291 -0.89 -8.35 36.76
CA GLY A 291 0.23 -7.44 36.53
C GLY A 291 1.12 -7.82 35.34
N GLU A 292 0.73 -8.83 34.55
CA GLU A 292 1.44 -9.28 33.35
C GLU A 292 1.03 -8.38 32.15
N TYR A 293 1.97 -8.11 31.24
CA TYR A 293 1.67 -7.37 30.03
C TYR A 293 1.00 -8.26 28.99
N GLU A 294 -0.06 -7.76 28.36
CA GLU A 294 -0.79 -8.40 27.27
C GLU A 294 -0.91 -7.43 26.10
N ARG A 295 -0.94 -7.97 24.88
CA ARG A 295 -1.17 -7.18 23.65
C ARG A 295 -2.64 -7.23 23.27
N PRO A 296 -3.30 -6.05 23.12
CA PRO A 296 -4.73 -5.98 22.83
C PRO A 296 -5.16 -6.76 21.58
N GLU A 297 -4.35 -6.73 20.50
CA GLU A 297 -4.64 -7.40 19.24
C GLU A 297 -4.71 -8.94 19.35
N PHE A 298 -4.16 -9.52 20.41
CA PHE A 298 -4.15 -10.98 20.62
C PHE A 298 -5.18 -11.49 21.63
N LEU A 299 -5.89 -10.58 22.30
CA LEU A 299 -6.86 -10.98 23.31
C LEU A 299 -8.11 -11.65 22.72
N SER A 300 -8.64 -12.67 23.41
CA SER A 300 -9.89 -13.34 23.02
C SER A 300 -11.12 -12.44 23.08
N THR A 301 -11.05 -11.35 23.83
CA THR A 301 -12.14 -10.38 24.06
C THR A 301 -11.89 -9.02 23.39
N ASN A 302 -11.21 -9.01 22.27
CA ASN A 302 -10.80 -7.77 21.60
C ASN A 302 -11.97 -6.98 20.96
N LYS A 303 -13.21 -7.42 21.05
CA LYS A 303 -14.37 -6.66 20.61
C LYS A 303 -14.36 -5.24 21.18
N LYS A 304 -14.04 -5.10 22.47
CA LYS A 304 -13.93 -3.77 23.12
C LYS A 304 -12.79 -2.95 22.54
N VAL A 305 -11.66 -3.57 22.19
CA VAL A 305 -10.54 -2.89 21.53
C VAL A 305 -10.98 -2.33 20.18
N LEU A 306 -11.67 -3.13 19.36
CA LEU A 306 -12.18 -2.69 18.06
C LEU A 306 -13.26 -1.61 18.21
N GLU A 307 -14.12 -1.69 19.23
CA GLU A 307 -15.08 -0.64 19.55
C GLU A 307 -14.38 0.69 19.91
N ASN A 308 -13.29 0.64 20.69
CA ASN A 308 -12.46 1.80 21.01
C ASN A 308 -11.78 2.37 19.74
N VAL A 309 -11.22 1.52 18.89
CA VAL A 309 -10.65 1.93 17.59
C VAL A 309 -11.70 2.65 16.74
N CYS A 310 -12.88 2.06 16.59
CA CYS A 310 -13.98 2.68 15.84
C CYS A 310 -14.43 4.02 16.46
N GLN A 311 -14.42 4.14 17.80
CA GLN A 311 -14.72 5.40 18.46
C GLN A 311 -13.63 6.44 18.19
N SER A 312 -12.36 6.08 18.32
CA SER A 312 -11.22 6.95 18.01
C SER A 312 -11.25 7.44 16.56
N LEU A 313 -11.60 6.57 15.61
CA LEU A 313 -11.78 6.97 14.20
C LEU A 313 -12.96 7.93 14.02
N ARG A 314 -14.08 7.72 14.71
CA ARG A 314 -15.22 8.68 14.68
C ARG A 314 -14.83 10.04 15.23
N ASP A 315 -14.12 10.06 16.36
CA ASP A 315 -13.65 11.30 16.98
C ASP A 315 -12.68 12.03 16.06
N MET A 316 -11.73 11.31 15.44
CA MET A 316 -10.78 11.86 14.46
C MET A 316 -11.49 12.43 13.22
N PHE A 317 -12.48 11.71 12.68
CA PHE A 317 -13.21 12.12 11.47
C PHE A 317 -14.35 13.09 11.77
N ASN A 318 -14.60 13.40 13.04
CA ASN A 318 -15.69 14.24 13.48
C ASN A 318 -17.04 13.78 12.89
N THR A 319 -17.34 12.48 13.02
CA THR A 319 -18.55 11.85 12.47
C THR A 319 -19.24 10.97 13.49
N ASP A 320 -20.59 11.04 13.53
CA ASP A 320 -21.44 10.13 14.31
C ASP A 320 -21.87 8.89 13.49
N ASN A 321 -21.52 8.83 12.19
CA ASN A 321 -21.89 7.72 11.33
C ASN A 321 -21.12 6.44 11.71
N ARG A 322 -21.81 5.49 12.35
CA ARG A 322 -21.24 4.19 12.72
C ARG A 322 -20.88 3.31 11.50
N ASN A 323 -21.50 3.59 10.36
CA ASN A 323 -21.30 2.88 9.10
C ASN A 323 -20.40 3.66 8.12
N CYS A 324 -19.66 4.66 8.61
CA CYS A 324 -18.75 5.46 7.79
C CYS A 324 -17.85 4.58 6.93
N LEU A 325 -17.82 4.86 5.63
CA LEU A 325 -17.06 4.07 4.64
C LEU A 325 -15.58 4.00 5.01
N MET A 326 -14.97 5.14 5.36
CA MET A 326 -13.55 5.20 5.72
C MET A 326 -13.22 4.33 6.94
N ILE A 327 -14.11 4.29 7.95
CA ILE A 327 -13.93 3.44 9.13
C ILE A 327 -13.95 1.96 8.74
N GLN A 328 -14.88 1.57 7.87
CA GLN A 328 -14.94 0.19 7.38
C GLN A 328 -13.69 -0.19 6.59
N LEU A 329 -13.14 0.72 5.77
CA LEU A 329 -11.89 0.49 5.05
C LEU A 329 -10.68 0.36 5.99
N CYS A 330 -10.57 1.19 7.02
CA CYS A 330 -9.55 1.05 8.07
C CYS A 330 -9.65 -0.32 8.75
N ASN A 331 -10.84 -0.72 9.18
CA ASN A 331 -11.06 -2.02 9.82
C ASN A 331 -10.73 -3.18 8.89
N TYR A 332 -11.04 -3.06 7.59
CA TYR A 332 -10.70 -4.08 6.60
C TYR A 332 -9.18 -4.24 6.46
N LYS A 333 -8.43 -3.15 6.40
CA LYS A 333 -6.96 -3.19 6.33
C LYS A 333 -6.35 -3.73 7.63
N HIS A 334 -6.82 -3.31 8.79
CA HIS A 334 -6.41 -3.87 10.09
C HIS A 334 -6.61 -5.41 10.11
N MET A 335 -7.79 -5.88 9.71
CA MET A 335 -8.08 -7.31 9.63
C MET A 335 -7.06 -8.02 8.72
N GLN A 336 -6.79 -7.48 7.53
CA GLN A 336 -5.79 -8.06 6.61
C GLN A 336 -4.39 -8.10 7.20
N GLY A 337 -3.98 -7.04 7.88
CA GLY A 337 -2.64 -6.90 8.48
C GLY A 337 -2.42 -7.82 9.68
N LEU A 338 -3.43 -7.96 10.55
CA LEU A 338 -3.34 -8.74 11.79
C LEU A 338 -3.61 -10.25 11.59
N PHE A 339 -4.35 -10.62 10.55
CA PHE A 339 -4.80 -12.00 10.35
C PHE A 339 -3.67 -13.04 10.26
N PRO A 340 -2.52 -12.78 9.60
CA PRO A 340 -1.39 -13.72 9.60
C PRO A 340 -0.87 -14.01 11.01
N SER A 341 -0.81 -13.02 11.88
CA SER A 341 -0.38 -13.19 13.28
C SER A 341 -1.36 -14.06 14.06
N TRP A 342 -2.66 -13.92 13.84
CA TRP A 342 -3.67 -14.77 14.49
C TRP A 342 -3.57 -16.23 14.06
N ILE A 343 -3.32 -16.50 12.77
CA ILE A 343 -3.08 -17.87 12.27
C ILE A 343 -1.82 -18.44 12.91
N GLN A 344 -0.73 -17.69 12.95
CA GLN A 344 0.53 -18.10 13.52
C GLN A 344 0.39 -18.47 15.01
N ILE A 345 -0.34 -17.67 15.78
CA ILE A 345 -0.62 -17.95 17.20
C ILE A 345 -1.46 -19.21 17.36
N GLU A 346 -2.47 -19.44 16.52
CA GLU A 346 -3.27 -20.67 16.58
C GLU A 346 -2.44 -21.91 16.27
N GLU A 347 -1.54 -21.85 15.29
CA GLU A 347 -0.59 -22.92 14.99
C GLU A 347 0.39 -23.19 16.16
N THR A 348 0.82 -22.13 16.88
CA THR A 348 1.70 -22.29 18.04
C THR A 348 1.06 -23.03 19.20
N LYS A 349 -0.26 -22.95 19.39
CA LYS A 349 -0.97 -23.69 20.44
C LYS A 349 -0.80 -25.20 20.30
N THR A 350 -0.57 -25.69 19.10
CA THR A 350 -0.45 -27.13 18.77
C THR A 350 0.98 -27.59 18.48
N ASN A 351 1.94 -26.66 18.37
CA ASN A 351 3.32 -26.95 17.98
C ASN A 351 4.33 -26.52 19.05
N ALA A 352 4.91 -27.47 19.77
CA ALA A 352 5.84 -27.23 20.87
C ALA A 352 7.08 -26.38 20.49
N THR A 353 7.55 -26.47 19.24
CA THR A 353 8.70 -25.68 18.77
C THR A 353 8.33 -24.21 18.56
N LEU A 354 7.12 -23.97 18.06
CA LEU A 354 6.59 -22.62 17.90
C LEU A 354 6.32 -22.00 19.28
N GLN A 355 5.84 -22.78 20.24
CA GLN A 355 5.63 -22.33 21.63
C GLN A 355 6.89 -21.76 22.25
N GLU A 356 8.05 -22.33 21.98
CA GLU A 356 9.32 -21.81 22.50
C GLU A 356 9.73 -20.50 21.82
N SER A 357 9.49 -20.37 20.51
CA SER A 357 9.82 -19.16 19.73
C SER A 357 8.91 -17.98 20.05
N PHE A 358 7.65 -18.23 20.44
CA PHE A 358 6.64 -17.20 20.70
C PHE A 358 6.15 -17.18 22.16
N ARG A 359 6.98 -17.62 23.10
CA ARG A 359 6.62 -17.78 24.53
C ARG A 359 6.03 -16.50 25.14
N HIS A 360 6.50 -15.32 24.73
CA HIS A 360 6.03 -14.02 25.25
C HIS A 360 4.76 -13.49 24.54
N GLU A 361 4.39 -14.05 23.39
CA GLU A 361 3.21 -13.66 22.63
C GLU A 361 1.99 -14.56 22.89
N LEU A 362 2.22 -15.69 23.55
CA LEU A 362 1.21 -16.65 23.92
C LEU A 362 0.61 -16.32 25.30
N SER A 363 -0.27 -15.34 25.35
CA SER A 363 -1.17 -15.25 26.50
C SER A 363 -2.21 -16.37 26.44
N THR A 364 -2.66 -16.85 27.59
CA THR A 364 -3.74 -17.86 27.71
C THR A 364 -5.07 -17.40 27.08
N ASN A 365 -5.17 -16.10 26.74
CA ASN A 365 -6.36 -15.42 26.24
C ASN A 365 -6.26 -15.02 24.75
N CYS A 366 -5.38 -15.64 23.96
CA CYS A 366 -5.29 -15.35 22.53
C CYS A 366 -6.56 -15.75 21.78
N ALA A 367 -7.09 -14.82 20.98
CA ALA A 367 -8.27 -15.05 20.15
C ALA A 367 -7.97 -16.04 19.02
N SER A 368 -8.96 -16.86 18.65
CA SER A 368 -8.85 -17.66 17.44
C SER A 368 -9.04 -16.81 16.17
N PRO A 369 -8.43 -17.18 15.02
CA PRO A 369 -8.64 -16.48 13.74
C PRO A 369 -10.12 -16.35 13.38
N LYS A 370 -10.93 -17.37 13.64
CA LYS A 370 -12.37 -17.37 13.39
C LYS A 370 -13.10 -16.34 14.26
N ASN A 371 -12.76 -16.26 15.54
CA ASN A 371 -13.38 -15.30 16.46
C ASN A 371 -13.03 -13.87 16.04
N MET A 372 -11.76 -13.62 15.75
CA MET A 372 -11.29 -12.33 15.28
C MET A 372 -11.97 -11.88 13.98
N PHE A 373 -12.03 -12.78 13.00
CA PHE A 373 -12.74 -12.52 11.75
C PHE A 373 -14.21 -12.14 12.01
N SER A 374 -14.92 -12.87 12.87
CA SER A 374 -16.33 -12.59 13.20
C SER A 374 -16.53 -11.21 13.83
N ILE A 375 -15.59 -10.77 14.67
CA ILE A 375 -15.63 -9.44 15.31
C ILE A 375 -15.45 -8.33 14.26
N TYR A 376 -14.49 -8.45 13.34
CA TYR A 376 -14.29 -7.50 12.26
C TYR A 376 -15.45 -7.52 11.26
N LEU A 377 -15.95 -8.70 10.88
CA LEU A 377 -17.06 -8.85 9.93
C LEU A 377 -18.32 -8.11 10.39
N ALA A 378 -18.55 -8.02 11.70
CA ALA A 378 -19.68 -7.28 12.27
C ALA A 378 -19.57 -5.76 12.07
N THR A 379 -18.40 -5.22 11.72
CA THR A 379 -18.21 -3.79 11.45
C THR A 379 -18.45 -3.42 9.98
N PHE A 380 -18.63 -4.39 9.09
CA PHE A 380 -18.80 -4.17 7.65
C PHE A 380 -20.30 -4.15 7.28
N SER A 381 -20.87 -2.98 7.13
CA SER A 381 -22.24 -2.78 6.64
C SER A 381 -22.30 -2.64 5.11
N GLN A 382 -21.20 -2.19 4.48
CA GLN A 382 -21.08 -2.07 3.02
C GLN A 382 -20.93 -3.46 2.41
N PRO A 383 -21.85 -3.91 1.52
CA PRO A 383 -21.91 -5.31 1.06
C PRO A 383 -20.64 -5.77 0.35
N PHE A 384 -20.01 -4.92 -0.46
CA PHE A 384 -18.79 -5.26 -1.19
C PHE A 384 -17.59 -5.46 -0.25
N ILE A 385 -17.43 -4.58 0.77
CA ILE A 385 -16.36 -4.74 1.78
C ILE A 385 -16.56 -6.05 2.55
N ARG A 386 -17.79 -6.34 2.92
CA ARG A 386 -18.14 -7.60 3.60
C ARG A 386 -17.80 -8.81 2.75
N GLN A 387 -18.19 -8.80 1.47
CA GLN A 387 -17.85 -9.87 0.52
C GLN A 387 -16.34 -10.05 0.40
N LYS A 388 -15.58 -8.95 0.25
CA LYS A 388 -14.11 -9.00 0.17
C LYS A 388 -13.46 -9.55 1.44
N ALA A 389 -14.03 -9.25 2.61
CA ALA A 389 -13.57 -9.82 3.88
C ALA A 389 -13.81 -11.34 3.95
N GLU A 390 -14.97 -11.80 3.50
CA GLU A 390 -15.32 -13.23 3.43
C GLU A 390 -14.43 -13.97 2.42
N GLU A 391 -14.17 -13.40 1.24
CA GLU A 391 -13.22 -13.93 0.24
C GLU A 391 -11.81 -14.03 0.80
N PHE A 392 -11.34 -12.98 1.48
CA PHE A 392 -10.03 -12.97 2.13
C PHE A 392 -9.92 -14.08 3.19
N TYR A 393 -10.89 -14.18 4.09
CA TYR A 393 -10.91 -15.22 5.13
C TYR A 393 -10.90 -16.63 4.52
N ALA A 394 -11.78 -16.88 3.54
CA ALA A 394 -11.86 -18.16 2.85
C ALA A 394 -10.53 -18.54 2.19
N SER A 395 -9.88 -17.59 1.51
CA SER A 395 -8.58 -17.83 0.87
C SER A 395 -7.49 -18.21 1.87
N ARG A 396 -7.53 -17.66 3.09
CA ARG A 396 -6.53 -17.93 4.15
C ARG A 396 -6.75 -19.25 4.86
N ILE A 397 -8.00 -19.65 5.07
CA ILE A 397 -8.34 -20.92 5.74
C ILE A 397 -8.26 -22.10 4.76
N ILE A 398 -8.62 -21.88 3.48
CA ILE A 398 -8.69 -22.95 2.47
C ILE A 398 -7.35 -23.09 1.71
N GLN A 399 -6.36 -22.24 1.96
CA GLN A 399 -5.10 -22.27 1.22
C GLN A 399 -4.45 -23.67 1.27
N LYS A 400 -4.89 -24.53 0.30
CA LYS A 400 -4.44 -25.92 0.18
C LYS A 400 -3.10 -26.04 -0.53
N GLU A 401 -2.80 -25.12 -1.44
CA GLU A 401 -1.55 -25.13 -2.19
C GLU A 401 -0.54 -24.19 -1.56
N GLN A 402 0.48 -24.78 -0.96
CA GLN A 402 1.57 -24.06 -0.31
C GLN A 402 2.66 -23.64 -1.30
N THR A 403 2.55 -24.08 -2.56
CA THR A 403 3.50 -23.75 -3.63
C THR A 403 2.78 -23.58 -4.96
N SER A 404 3.31 -22.71 -5.82
CA SER A 404 2.84 -22.54 -7.20
C SER A 404 3.99 -22.62 -8.20
N PRO A 405 3.75 -23.13 -9.43
CA PRO A 405 4.76 -23.09 -10.48
C PRO A 405 4.99 -21.64 -10.94
N LEU A 406 6.20 -21.34 -11.36
CA LEU A 406 6.51 -20.08 -12.04
C LEU A 406 5.99 -20.11 -13.48
N PRO A 407 5.45 -18.99 -14.01
CA PRO A 407 4.97 -18.91 -15.41
C PRO A 407 6.07 -19.29 -16.40
N LEU A 408 5.76 -20.11 -17.41
CA LEU A 408 6.75 -20.59 -18.37
C LEU A 408 7.28 -19.47 -19.28
N ASP A 409 6.36 -18.69 -19.85
CA ASP A 409 6.65 -17.62 -20.82
C ASP A 409 6.79 -16.26 -20.14
N ASN A 410 7.64 -16.18 -19.11
CA ASN A 410 7.87 -14.95 -18.36
C ASN A 410 9.38 -14.73 -18.14
N SER A 411 9.88 -13.57 -18.57
CA SER A 411 11.31 -13.22 -18.52
C SER A 411 11.85 -13.15 -17.09
N ALA A 412 11.08 -12.58 -16.16
CA ALA A 412 11.45 -12.50 -14.75
C ALA A 412 11.50 -13.89 -14.10
N ALA A 413 10.51 -14.75 -14.38
CA ALA A 413 10.52 -16.14 -13.93
C ALA A 413 11.74 -16.92 -14.47
N SER A 414 12.21 -16.59 -15.69
CA SER A 414 13.41 -17.19 -16.26
C SER A 414 14.68 -16.84 -15.49
N ILE A 415 14.75 -15.66 -14.86
CA ILE A 415 15.86 -15.30 -13.96
C ILE A 415 15.90 -16.27 -12.80
N ILE A 416 14.79 -16.49 -12.12
CA ILE A 416 14.71 -17.40 -10.97
C ILE A 416 15.00 -18.86 -11.38
N ARG A 417 14.46 -19.32 -12.53
CA ARG A 417 14.75 -20.68 -13.02
C ARG A 417 16.25 -20.90 -13.29
N ARG A 418 16.95 -19.92 -13.88
CA ARG A 418 18.40 -19.99 -14.11
C ARG A 418 19.18 -20.04 -12.79
N ILE A 419 18.75 -19.30 -11.77
CA ILE A 419 19.35 -19.35 -10.44
C ILE A 419 19.10 -20.73 -9.83
N SER A 420 17.88 -21.24 -9.83
CA SER A 420 17.53 -22.55 -9.28
C SER A 420 18.31 -23.70 -9.94
N ALA A 421 18.49 -23.66 -11.26
CA ALA A 421 19.25 -24.67 -11.99
C ALA A 421 20.73 -24.75 -11.57
N ARG A 422 21.31 -23.69 -11.00
CA ARG A 422 22.67 -23.71 -10.44
C ARG A 422 22.75 -24.34 -9.05
N HIS A 423 21.61 -24.52 -8.38
CA HIS A 423 21.53 -25.02 -7.01
C HIS A 423 20.55 -26.21 -6.91
N PRO A 424 20.79 -27.31 -7.63
CA PRO A 424 19.88 -28.46 -7.64
C PRO A 424 19.72 -29.02 -6.24
N GLY A 425 18.47 -29.38 -5.89
CA GLY A 425 18.13 -29.99 -4.59
C GLY A 425 18.11 -29.02 -3.40
N ARG A 426 18.29 -27.71 -3.61
CA ARG A 426 18.27 -26.73 -2.52
C ARG A 426 17.01 -25.88 -2.53
N ILE A 427 16.53 -25.53 -1.36
CA ILE A 427 15.56 -24.45 -1.17
C ILE A 427 16.30 -23.12 -1.42
N LEU A 428 15.72 -22.24 -2.24
CA LEU A 428 16.26 -20.90 -2.43
C LEU A 428 15.51 -19.93 -1.50
N PHE A 429 16.26 -19.14 -0.74
CA PHE A 429 15.74 -17.94 -0.06
C PHE A 429 16.31 -16.73 -0.79
N VAL A 430 15.44 -15.93 -1.39
CA VAL A 430 15.81 -14.80 -2.25
C VAL A 430 15.48 -13.49 -1.52
N ASP A 431 16.52 -12.64 -1.37
CA ASP A 431 16.41 -11.28 -0.80
C ASP A 431 16.52 -10.25 -1.94
N PHE A 432 15.49 -9.46 -2.14
CA PHE A 432 15.46 -8.34 -3.08
C PHE A 432 15.87 -7.06 -2.39
N TRP A 433 16.94 -6.44 -2.84
CA TRP A 433 17.54 -5.30 -2.19
C TRP A 433 18.15 -4.27 -3.17
N ALA A 434 18.57 -3.10 -2.64
CA ALA A 434 19.29 -2.09 -3.39
C ALA A 434 20.20 -1.24 -2.46
N MET A 435 21.25 -0.64 -3.02
CA MET A 435 22.19 0.20 -2.26
C MET A 435 21.54 1.41 -1.58
N TRP A 436 20.51 2.00 -2.19
CA TRP A 436 19.77 3.12 -1.63
C TRP A 436 18.80 2.71 -0.50
N CYS A 437 18.52 1.41 -0.33
CA CYS A 437 17.56 0.90 0.65
C CYS A 437 18.22 0.76 2.04
N GLY A 438 17.95 1.70 2.94
CA GLY A 438 18.45 1.67 4.32
C GLY A 438 17.99 0.44 5.12
N ASN A 439 16.69 0.11 5.03
CA ASN A 439 16.12 -1.05 5.70
C ASN A 439 16.71 -2.38 5.20
N CYS A 440 16.99 -2.49 3.89
CA CYS A 440 17.66 -3.68 3.34
C CYS A 440 19.04 -3.84 3.95
N LYS A 441 19.84 -2.77 3.95
CA LYS A 441 21.18 -2.78 4.57
C LYS A 441 21.14 -3.15 6.05
N TYR A 442 20.16 -2.60 6.78
CA TYR A 442 19.97 -2.96 8.18
C TYR A 442 19.67 -4.45 8.37
N ALA A 443 18.74 -5.01 7.59
CA ALA A 443 18.39 -6.44 7.65
C ALA A 443 19.59 -7.34 7.29
N ILE A 444 20.33 -7.00 6.24
CA ILE A 444 21.54 -7.70 5.80
C ILE A 444 22.61 -7.68 6.92
N ASN A 445 22.86 -6.52 7.51
CA ASN A 445 23.89 -6.38 8.55
C ASN A 445 23.52 -7.16 9.82
N LYS A 446 22.28 -7.07 10.26
CA LYS A 446 21.76 -7.80 11.44
C LYS A 446 21.74 -9.32 11.25
N SER A 447 21.55 -9.81 10.03
CA SER A 447 21.47 -11.25 9.73
C SER A 447 22.83 -11.93 9.50
N LYS A 448 23.96 -11.23 9.62
CA LYS A 448 25.31 -11.75 9.28
C LYS A 448 25.61 -13.12 9.92
N GLN A 449 25.37 -13.27 11.21
CA GLN A 449 25.60 -14.54 11.91
C GLN A 449 24.68 -15.65 11.40
N LEU A 450 23.40 -15.37 11.23
CA LEU A 450 22.43 -16.32 10.71
C LEU A 450 22.79 -16.77 9.28
N ARG A 451 23.21 -15.83 8.42
CA ARG A 451 23.64 -16.14 7.05
C ARG A 451 24.86 -17.06 7.02
N ALA A 452 25.85 -16.81 7.89
CA ALA A 452 27.02 -17.70 8.04
C ALA A 452 26.62 -19.11 8.52
N GLU A 453 25.56 -19.25 9.34
CA GLU A 453 25.01 -20.56 9.70
C GLU A 453 24.31 -21.22 8.50
N MET A 454 23.54 -20.46 7.72
CA MET A 454 22.84 -20.98 6.54
C MET A 454 23.82 -21.42 5.43
N ALA A 455 24.95 -20.72 5.26
CA ALA A 455 25.99 -21.07 4.29
C ALA A 455 26.59 -22.46 4.53
N LYS A 456 26.58 -22.97 5.76
CA LYS A 456 27.06 -24.32 6.11
C LYS A 456 26.07 -25.45 5.76
N ARG A 457 24.86 -25.10 5.36
CA ARG A 457 23.79 -26.06 5.05
C ARG A 457 23.82 -26.44 3.56
N ASN A 458 23.51 -27.70 3.28
CA ASN A 458 23.44 -28.21 1.90
C ASN A 458 22.03 -28.19 1.31
N ASP A 459 21.02 -27.88 2.12
CA ASP A 459 19.60 -27.95 1.75
C ASP A 459 18.98 -26.58 1.47
N VAL A 460 19.70 -25.49 1.72
CA VAL A 460 19.27 -24.11 1.45
C VAL A 460 20.37 -23.30 0.79
N LYS A 461 20.00 -22.35 -0.04
CA LYS A 461 20.89 -21.33 -0.61
C LYS A 461 20.25 -19.95 -0.46
N LEU A 462 21.03 -19.01 0.08
CA LEU A 462 20.66 -17.59 0.10
C LEU A 462 21.09 -16.94 -1.21
N ILE A 463 20.20 -16.18 -1.82
CA ILE A 463 20.44 -15.46 -3.08
C ILE A 463 20.06 -13.99 -2.87
N PHE A 464 20.90 -13.08 -3.31
CA PHE A 464 20.67 -11.65 -3.21
C PHE A 464 20.42 -11.09 -4.62
N ILE A 465 19.21 -10.65 -4.91
CA ILE A 465 18.91 -9.95 -6.17
C ILE A 465 19.00 -8.45 -5.93
N ALA A 466 20.04 -7.84 -6.48
CA ALA A 466 20.32 -6.42 -6.35
C ALA A 466 19.73 -5.64 -7.52
N ASN A 467 18.93 -4.61 -7.24
CA ASN A 467 18.62 -3.59 -8.24
C ASN A 467 19.81 -2.65 -8.38
N GLU A 468 20.75 -3.03 -9.26
CA GLU A 468 21.99 -2.29 -9.49
C GLU A 468 22.38 -2.34 -10.97
N GLU A 469 22.43 -1.17 -11.60
CA GLU A 469 22.82 -1.02 -13.01
C GLU A 469 24.33 -0.91 -13.22
N ASN A 470 25.03 -0.46 -12.17
CA ASN A 470 26.48 -0.29 -12.21
C ASN A 470 27.17 -1.05 -11.06
N PRO A 471 27.33 -2.37 -11.17
CA PRO A 471 27.99 -3.18 -10.14
C PRO A 471 29.48 -2.82 -9.95
N GLU A 472 30.07 -2.05 -10.87
CA GLU A 472 31.43 -1.52 -10.78
C GLU A 472 31.54 -0.29 -9.87
N ASN A 473 30.42 0.26 -9.40
CA ASN A 473 30.39 1.39 -8.48
C ASN A 473 31.18 1.07 -7.19
N GLU A 474 32.12 1.91 -6.83
CA GLU A 474 33.02 1.70 -5.68
C GLU A 474 32.27 1.61 -4.33
N ALA A 475 31.17 2.35 -4.14
CA ALA A 475 30.37 2.27 -2.92
C ALA A 475 29.62 0.92 -2.84
N TYR A 476 29.13 0.43 -3.97
CA TYR A 476 28.49 -0.87 -4.07
C TYR A 476 29.50 -2.00 -3.78
N LYS A 477 30.65 -1.99 -4.46
CA LYS A 477 31.72 -2.98 -4.24
C LYS A 477 32.18 -3.03 -2.79
N ARG A 478 32.37 -1.85 -2.17
CA ARG A 478 32.78 -1.77 -0.77
C ARG A 478 31.75 -2.43 0.15
N TYR A 479 30.48 -2.11 -0.03
CA TYR A 479 29.41 -2.70 0.78
C TYR A 479 29.31 -4.21 0.58
N VAL A 480 29.35 -4.68 -0.67
CA VAL A 480 29.33 -6.11 -0.98
C VAL A 480 30.52 -6.84 -0.34
N ASN A 481 31.73 -6.33 -0.47
CA ASN A 481 32.93 -6.95 0.11
C ASN A 481 32.87 -7.00 1.65
N GLU A 482 32.26 -6.03 2.30
CA GLU A 482 32.15 -5.97 3.76
C GLU A 482 31.05 -6.89 4.31
N TRP A 483 29.92 -6.96 3.62
CA TRP A 483 28.70 -7.56 4.18
C TRP A 483 28.19 -8.79 3.44
N LEU A 484 28.57 -8.98 2.18
CA LEU A 484 28.04 -10.03 1.29
C LEU A 484 29.14 -10.80 0.54
N ALA A 485 30.41 -10.75 0.98
CA ALA A 485 31.56 -11.34 0.27
C ALA A 485 31.39 -12.84 -0.02
N ASP A 486 30.74 -13.58 0.87
CA ASP A 486 30.55 -15.04 0.75
C ASP A 486 29.17 -15.41 0.16
N GLU A 487 28.40 -14.41 -0.28
CA GLU A 487 27.03 -14.62 -0.77
C GLU A 487 26.94 -14.58 -2.29
N GLU A 488 25.92 -15.20 -2.83
CA GLU A 488 25.62 -15.11 -4.27
C GLU A 488 24.72 -13.92 -4.56
N ILE A 489 25.25 -12.97 -5.33
CA ILE A 489 24.57 -11.75 -5.72
C ILE A 489 24.29 -11.77 -7.22
N ILE A 490 23.07 -11.47 -7.58
CA ILE A 490 22.62 -11.32 -8.96
C ILE A 490 22.21 -9.85 -9.15
N CYS A 491 23.04 -9.10 -9.87
CA CYS A 491 22.68 -7.74 -10.27
C CYS A 491 21.72 -7.79 -11.43
N VAL A 492 20.62 -7.06 -11.33
CA VAL A 492 19.65 -6.88 -12.40
C VAL A 492 19.44 -5.40 -12.66
N ASN A 493 19.18 -5.04 -13.91
CA ASN A 493 18.84 -3.67 -14.29
C ASN A 493 17.42 -3.29 -13.80
N ASN A 494 17.09 -2.02 -13.90
CA ASN A 494 15.79 -1.51 -13.46
C ASN A 494 14.60 -2.18 -14.16
N VAL A 495 14.72 -2.54 -15.44
CA VAL A 495 13.64 -3.16 -16.22
C VAL A 495 13.35 -4.56 -15.68
N ASP A 496 14.40 -5.39 -15.53
CA ASP A 496 14.24 -6.74 -15.02
C ASP A 496 13.81 -6.75 -13.54
N PHE A 497 14.28 -5.78 -12.75
CA PHE A 497 13.83 -5.64 -11.37
C PHE A 497 12.33 -5.31 -11.29
N ARG A 498 11.82 -4.42 -12.15
CA ARG A 498 10.38 -4.10 -12.24
C ARG A 498 9.54 -5.32 -12.66
N ARG A 499 10.04 -6.12 -13.61
CA ARG A 499 9.38 -7.38 -14.01
C ARG A 499 9.34 -8.40 -12.87
N LEU A 500 10.38 -8.47 -12.04
CA LEU A 500 10.40 -9.29 -10.82
C LEU A 500 9.40 -8.75 -9.78
N GLN A 501 9.32 -7.44 -9.61
CA GLN A 501 8.31 -6.79 -8.75
C GLN A 501 6.88 -7.13 -9.21
N GLU A 502 6.61 -7.09 -10.50
CA GLU A 502 5.31 -7.47 -11.07
C GLU A 502 5.02 -8.96 -10.84
N LEU A 503 5.97 -9.85 -11.14
CA LEU A 503 5.81 -11.30 -10.99
C LEU A 503 5.48 -11.72 -9.56
N PHE A 504 6.12 -11.08 -8.57
CA PHE A 504 5.97 -11.42 -7.16
C PHE A 504 5.05 -10.48 -6.38
N HIS A 505 4.42 -9.53 -7.08
CA HIS A 505 3.45 -8.58 -6.52
C HIS A 505 3.99 -7.76 -5.37
N PHE A 506 5.17 -7.17 -5.53
CA PHE A 506 5.73 -6.22 -4.56
C PHE A 506 6.17 -4.92 -5.23
N SER A 507 6.37 -3.89 -4.41
CA SER A 507 6.85 -2.58 -4.87
C SER A 507 7.78 -1.90 -3.88
N SER A 508 7.94 -2.49 -2.69
CA SER A 508 8.88 -2.04 -1.66
C SER A 508 9.89 -3.13 -1.35
N ILE A 509 11.07 -2.71 -0.89
CA ILE A 509 12.15 -3.57 -0.44
C ILE A 509 12.58 -3.17 0.99
N PRO A 510 13.09 -4.10 1.82
CA PRO A 510 13.42 -5.48 1.49
C PRO A 510 12.16 -6.31 1.19
N HIS A 511 12.27 -7.22 0.23
CA HIS A 511 11.25 -8.22 -0.09
C HIS A 511 11.91 -9.60 -0.18
N TYR A 512 11.19 -10.63 0.26
CA TYR A 512 11.73 -11.99 0.31
C TYR A 512 10.82 -12.95 -0.43
N GLU A 513 11.44 -13.90 -1.14
CA GLU A 513 10.76 -15.00 -1.80
C GLU A 513 11.45 -16.32 -1.48
N VAL A 514 10.69 -17.41 -1.48
CA VAL A 514 11.24 -18.75 -1.25
C VAL A 514 10.79 -19.69 -2.35
N PHE A 515 11.73 -20.52 -2.81
CA PHE A 515 11.46 -21.51 -3.85
C PHE A 515 11.89 -22.89 -3.37
N THR A 516 11.08 -23.88 -3.70
CA THR A 516 11.39 -25.30 -3.47
C THR A 516 12.53 -25.79 -4.36
N PRO A 517 13.14 -26.95 -4.09
CA PRO A 517 14.19 -27.54 -4.94
C PRO A 517 13.78 -27.75 -6.40
N ASP A 518 12.49 -27.91 -6.69
CA ASP A 518 11.91 -28.00 -8.05
C ASP A 518 11.44 -26.64 -8.59
N CYS A 519 11.91 -25.53 -8.00
CA CYS A 519 11.67 -24.16 -8.44
C CYS A 519 10.18 -23.73 -8.41
N ARG A 520 9.41 -24.20 -7.44
CA ARG A 520 8.04 -23.71 -7.19
C ARG A 520 8.08 -22.60 -6.14
N ARG A 521 7.33 -21.53 -6.36
CA ARG A 521 7.17 -20.44 -5.38
C ARG A 521 6.44 -20.95 -4.13
N VAL A 522 7.00 -20.69 -2.95
CA VAL A 522 6.39 -21.04 -1.67
C VAL A 522 5.45 -19.93 -1.21
N HIS A 523 4.29 -20.30 -0.68
CA HIS A 523 3.33 -19.38 -0.08
C HIS A 523 3.25 -19.65 1.44
N ASP A 524 3.99 -18.86 2.21
CA ASP A 524 3.98 -18.90 3.68
C ASP A 524 4.12 -17.49 4.24
N ASP A 525 3.30 -17.13 5.22
CA ASP A 525 3.31 -15.77 5.80
C ASP A 525 4.63 -15.45 6.53
N LEU A 526 5.39 -16.46 6.97
CA LEU A 526 6.71 -16.28 7.57
C LEU A 526 7.73 -15.68 6.60
N ILE A 527 7.54 -15.80 5.29
CA ILE A 527 8.45 -15.26 4.28
C ILE A 527 8.58 -13.73 4.44
N SER A 528 7.47 -13.04 4.72
CA SER A 528 7.45 -11.59 4.89
C SER A 528 8.30 -11.09 6.08
N GLN A 529 8.59 -11.95 7.06
CA GLN A 529 9.43 -11.65 8.21
C GLN A 529 10.94 -11.80 7.90
N GLY A 530 11.29 -12.28 6.69
CA GLY A 530 12.66 -12.37 6.22
C GLY A 530 13.56 -13.23 7.10
N TYR A 531 14.71 -12.69 7.47
CA TYR A 531 15.71 -13.42 8.27
C TYR A 531 15.23 -13.77 9.68
N TYR A 532 14.31 -13.01 10.23
CA TYR A 532 13.81 -13.23 11.60
C TYR A 532 13.16 -14.60 11.75
N SER A 533 12.41 -15.04 10.75
CA SER A 533 11.67 -16.32 10.76
C SER A 533 12.31 -17.42 9.92
N LEU A 534 13.48 -17.17 9.29
CA LEU A 534 14.06 -18.09 8.31
C LEU A 534 14.29 -19.52 8.86
N LYS A 535 14.81 -19.65 10.08
CA LYS A 535 15.02 -20.99 10.69
C LYS A 535 13.70 -21.76 10.87
N LEU A 536 12.68 -21.07 11.32
CA LEU A 536 11.35 -21.63 11.52
C LEU A 536 10.69 -22.01 10.19
N LEU A 537 10.76 -21.13 9.21
CA LEU A 537 10.26 -21.37 7.86
C LEU A 537 10.91 -22.61 7.23
N LEU A 538 12.25 -22.73 7.30
CA LEU A 538 12.95 -23.88 6.76
C LEU A 538 12.59 -25.19 7.49
N LYS A 539 12.34 -25.16 8.79
CA LYS A 539 11.84 -26.32 9.53
C LYS A 539 10.46 -26.74 9.05
N ARG A 540 9.53 -25.78 8.95
CA ARG A 540 8.16 -25.98 8.45
C ARG A 540 8.16 -26.57 7.03
N LEU A 541 8.99 -26.06 6.13
CA LEU A 541 9.10 -26.56 4.76
C LEU A 541 9.61 -28.01 4.71
N LYS A 542 10.59 -28.37 5.54
CA LYS A 542 11.06 -29.77 5.62
C LYS A 542 10.01 -30.76 6.09
N GLU A 543 9.14 -30.33 7.01
CA GLU A 543 8.03 -31.17 7.50
C GLU A 543 6.95 -31.35 6.43
N LYS A 544 6.78 -30.36 5.56
CA LYS A 544 5.74 -30.32 4.53
C LYS A 544 6.16 -30.88 3.17
N LEU A 545 7.47 -30.91 2.87
CA LEU A 545 8.03 -31.48 1.62
C LEU A 545 8.39 -32.97 1.74
N LYS A 546 8.25 -33.56 2.93
CA LYS A 546 8.33 -35.01 3.15
C LYS A 546 6.99 -35.67 2.81
#